data_ea5f625d4a49c54ff1d67fae40121af9
#
_entry.id   ea5f625d4a49c54ff1d67fae40121af9
#
_cell.length_a   1.000
_cell.length_b   1.000
_cell.length_c   1.000
_cell.angle_alpha   90.00
_cell.angle_beta   90.00
_cell.angle_gamma   90.00
#
_symmetry.space_group_name_H-M   'P 1'
#
loop_
_entity.id
_entity.type
_entity.pdbx_description
1 polymer ?
#
loop_
_entity_poly.entity_id
_entity_poly.type
_entity_poly.pdbx_seq_one_letter_code
_entity_poly.pdbx_strand_id
1 'polypeptide(L)'
;MTQFYNHKAYIDLNDSQKEAVKNLDGPLLVLSGAGTGKTRVLTARLANLLYSNKTKPWNILAVTFTNKAAKEMRIRLESLIGPSANSVWLGTFHSIAARILRENAEVVGLNSNYTIITPDDQIRLLKQIMIDQEIDIKKFTPKAMSNLISSWKDKGYKPDDINQSNNDFFANGKAINIYKTYQSRLVTLNSADFGDLLLYNLTIFTEHLDILEKYQSKILYFLVDEYQDTNTIQYLWLKLFANKSQNICCVGDDDQSIYGWRGAQVGNILKFEKDYTSAKVIKLEENYRSTGLILEAANSIIANNKERLSKKLKTSSGDGDKIDLISVWDGVEEAKITSLEIENLHSCGFRYDQIAVLVRAGHQTRYFEERFVDIGIPYKVIGTKFYERLEIRDALAYLRVVQQPNDDLALERIINVPKRGLGKSTIILIYSYAKKNNISFFSASQELLMTDELRPNVKRTLQNLINQFIDWNNNNKEISHTDLALKVLEESGYIDHWQNENSIESEGRLENLK
;
A
#
# COMPACT_ATOMS: atom_id res chain seq x y z
N MET A 1 -28.96 9.37 -23.10
CA MET A 1 -28.73 10.33 -21.98
C MET A 1 -29.75 10.20 -20.84
N THR A 2 -30.99 9.82 -21.07
CA THR A 2 -32.08 9.79 -20.09
C THR A 2 -32.02 8.63 -19.07
N GLN A 3 -31.31 7.55 -19.37
CA GLN A 3 -31.42 6.31 -18.57
C GLN A 3 -30.75 6.41 -17.18
N PHE A 4 -29.59 7.09 -17.04
CA PHE A 4 -28.92 7.22 -15.73
C PHE A 4 -29.62 8.24 -14.81
N TYR A 5 -30.16 9.31 -15.36
CA TYR A 5 -30.85 10.34 -14.57
C TYR A 5 -32.13 9.84 -13.89
N ASN A 6 -32.69 8.74 -14.39
CA ASN A 6 -33.82 8.03 -13.78
C ASN A 6 -33.38 6.90 -12.83
N HIS A 7 -32.07 6.64 -12.71
CA HIS A 7 -31.54 5.61 -11.81
C HIS A 7 -31.53 6.11 -10.36
N LYS A 8 -31.91 5.25 -9.41
CA LYS A 8 -31.97 5.58 -7.98
C LYS A 8 -30.66 6.20 -7.47
N ALA A 9 -29.50 5.69 -7.90
CA ALA A 9 -28.20 6.21 -7.51
C ALA A 9 -27.95 7.68 -7.89
N TYR A 10 -28.69 8.21 -8.88
CA TYR A 10 -28.64 9.62 -9.26
C TYR A 10 -29.77 10.43 -8.57
N ILE A 11 -30.98 9.87 -8.49
CA ILE A 11 -32.15 10.55 -7.90
C ILE A 11 -31.88 10.93 -6.44
N ASP A 12 -31.27 10.02 -5.69
CA ASP A 12 -30.96 10.18 -4.26
C ASP A 12 -29.78 11.12 -3.97
N LEU A 13 -29.18 11.75 -4.98
CA LEU A 13 -28.12 12.75 -4.81
C LEU A 13 -28.73 14.13 -4.53
N ASN A 14 -28.03 14.92 -3.69
CA ASN A 14 -28.35 16.34 -3.55
C ASN A 14 -27.88 17.16 -4.76
N ASP A 15 -28.23 18.46 -4.82
CA ASP A 15 -27.97 19.28 -5.99
C ASP A 15 -26.47 19.45 -6.30
N SER A 16 -25.63 19.69 -5.29
CA SER A 16 -24.17 19.77 -5.48
C SER A 16 -23.56 18.45 -5.95
N GLN A 17 -24.03 17.34 -5.41
CA GLN A 17 -23.63 16.00 -5.85
C GLN A 17 -24.07 15.74 -7.31
N LYS A 18 -25.32 16.12 -7.66
CA LYS A 18 -25.84 16.02 -9.04
C LYS A 18 -25.02 16.88 -10.01
N GLU A 19 -24.65 18.07 -9.59
CA GLU A 19 -23.80 18.96 -10.40
C GLU A 19 -22.44 18.31 -10.68
N ALA A 20 -21.78 17.73 -9.66
CA ALA A 20 -20.51 17.02 -9.81
C ALA A 20 -20.62 15.79 -10.71
N VAL A 21 -21.74 15.06 -10.67
CA VAL A 21 -22.00 13.88 -11.50
C VAL A 21 -22.31 14.26 -12.96
N LYS A 22 -22.96 15.39 -13.19
CA LYS A 22 -23.31 15.89 -14.55
C LYS A 22 -22.10 16.45 -15.31
N ASN A 23 -21.15 17.07 -14.61
CA ASN A 23 -19.99 17.72 -15.23
C ASN A 23 -18.95 16.68 -15.66
N LEU A 24 -19.13 16.04 -16.82
CA LEU A 24 -18.34 14.89 -17.25
C LEU A 24 -16.99 15.26 -17.88
N ASP A 25 -16.92 16.36 -18.62
CA ASP A 25 -15.73 16.74 -19.39
C ASP A 25 -14.93 17.83 -18.67
N GLY A 26 -13.62 17.85 -18.89
CA GLY A 26 -12.69 18.82 -18.32
C GLY A 26 -12.29 18.54 -16.86
N PRO A 27 -11.39 19.38 -16.31
CA PRO A 27 -10.91 19.21 -14.95
C PRO A 27 -11.95 19.65 -13.91
N LEU A 28 -12.19 18.81 -12.94
CA LEU A 28 -13.14 19.02 -11.85
C LEU A 28 -12.48 18.72 -10.50
N LEU A 29 -12.55 19.67 -9.59
CA LEU A 29 -12.21 19.47 -8.17
C LEU A 29 -13.50 19.44 -7.33
N VAL A 30 -13.72 18.36 -6.62
CA VAL A 30 -14.80 18.21 -5.65
C VAL A 30 -14.22 18.33 -4.26
N LEU A 31 -14.40 19.50 -3.65
CA LEU A 31 -14.03 19.73 -2.25
C LEU A 31 -15.13 19.21 -1.36
N SER A 32 -14.85 18.17 -0.62
CA SER A 32 -15.87 17.36 0.00
C SER A 32 -15.49 17.05 1.44
N GLY A 33 -16.23 17.57 2.39
CA GLY A 33 -15.99 17.28 3.80
C GLY A 33 -16.26 15.82 4.19
N ALA A 34 -15.96 15.49 5.43
CA ALA A 34 -16.25 14.17 5.99
C ALA A 34 -17.74 13.85 5.88
N GLY A 35 -18.09 12.61 5.51
CA GLY A 35 -19.50 12.15 5.51
C GLY A 35 -20.42 12.79 4.46
N THR A 36 -19.89 13.53 3.47
CA THR A 36 -20.69 14.20 2.42
C THR A 36 -20.92 13.34 1.18
N GLY A 37 -20.48 12.08 1.19
CA GLY A 37 -20.72 11.13 0.09
C GLY A 37 -19.70 11.18 -1.05
N LYS A 38 -18.41 11.52 -0.78
CA LYS A 38 -17.29 11.51 -1.75
C LYS A 38 -17.33 10.32 -2.70
N THR A 39 -17.21 9.13 -2.16
CA THR A 39 -17.19 7.87 -2.94
C THR A 39 -18.48 7.64 -3.72
N ARG A 40 -19.63 8.09 -3.20
CA ARG A 40 -20.93 8.01 -3.88
C ARG A 40 -20.93 8.88 -5.15
N VAL A 41 -20.41 10.09 -5.06
CA VAL A 41 -20.28 11.00 -6.20
C VAL A 41 -19.34 10.42 -7.27
N LEU A 42 -18.16 9.89 -6.86
CA LEU A 42 -17.21 9.28 -7.78
C LEU A 42 -17.81 8.08 -8.51
N THR A 43 -18.47 7.17 -7.80
CA THR A 43 -19.10 5.98 -8.41
C THR A 43 -20.27 6.35 -9.31
N ALA A 44 -21.12 7.30 -8.90
CA ALA A 44 -22.22 7.79 -9.71
C ALA A 44 -21.73 8.52 -10.98
N ARG A 45 -20.66 9.33 -10.88
CA ARG A 45 -20.02 9.99 -12.02
C ARG A 45 -19.46 9.00 -13.01
N LEU A 46 -18.75 7.95 -12.51
CA LEU A 46 -18.20 6.88 -13.34
C LEU A 46 -19.33 6.13 -14.07
N ALA A 47 -20.40 5.77 -13.36
CA ALA A 47 -21.58 5.17 -13.97
C ALA A 47 -22.19 6.09 -15.04
N ASN A 48 -22.31 7.41 -14.78
CA ASN A 48 -22.84 8.37 -15.75
C ASN A 48 -21.98 8.47 -17.03
N LEU A 49 -20.65 8.42 -16.91
CA LEU A 49 -19.74 8.39 -18.06
C LEU A 49 -20.06 7.22 -19.01
N LEU A 50 -20.34 6.05 -18.43
CA LEU A 50 -20.63 4.84 -19.18
C LEU A 50 -22.06 4.81 -19.75
N TYR A 51 -23.07 5.17 -18.95
CA TYR A 51 -24.46 5.28 -19.41
C TYR A 51 -24.66 6.35 -20.50
N SER A 52 -23.87 7.42 -20.44
CA SER A 52 -23.87 8.48 -21.46
C SER A 52 -23.08 8.11 -22.72
N ASN A 53 -22.49 6.90 -22.77
CA ASN A 53 -21.61 6.46 -23.87
C ASN A 53 -20.46 7.44 -24.19
N LYS A 54 -20.03 8.23 -23.20
CA LYS A 54 -18.90 9.17 -23.37
C LYS A 54 -17.59 8.42 -23.58
N THR A 55 -17.47 7.23 -22.97
CA THR A 55 -16.26 6.42 -23.01
C THR A 55 -16.57 4.95 -22.74
N LYS A 56 -15.57 4.09 -22.90
CA LYS A 56 -15.65 2.66 -22.56
C LYS A 56 -15.01 2.40 -21.19
N PRO A 57 -15.38 1.31 -20.48
CA PRO A 57 -14.83 1.01 -19.15
C PRO A 57 -13.29 0.97 -19.13
N TRP A 58 -12.66 0.41 -20.13
CA TRP A 58 -11.18 0.28 -20.22
C TRP A 58 -10.46 1.60 -20.54
N ASN A 59 -11.19 2.69 -20.82
CA ASN A 59 -10.64 4.03 -21.03
C ASN A 59 -10.74 4.91 -19.76
N ILE A 60 -11.15 4.33 -18.62
CA ILE A 60 -11.29 5.05 -17.36
C ILE A 60 -10.26 4.52 -16.38
N LEU A 61 -9.53 5.45 -15.75
CA LEU A 61 -8.67 5.21 -14.60
C LEU A 61 -9.30 5.79 -13.34
N ALA A 62 -9.51 4.95 -12.32
CA ALA A 62 -9.96 5.38 -11.00
C ALA A 62 -8.93 4.94 -9.95
N VAL A 63 -8.35 5.90 -9.24
CA VAL A 63 -7.35 5.65 -8.20
C VAL A 63 -7.85 6.06 -6.83
N THR A 64 -7.56 5.22 -5.84
CA THR A 64 -7.86 5.45 -4.43
C THR A 64 -6.59 5.30 -3.59
N PHE A 65 -6.65 5.73 -2.33
CA PHE A 65 -5.49 5.63 -1.44
C PHE A 65 -5.25 4.21 -0.90
N THR A 66 -6.32 3.42 -0.68
CA THR A 66 -6.21 2.08 -0.08
C THR A 66 -6.85 0.99 -0.93
N ASN A 67 -6.32 -0.24 -0.83
CA ASN A 67 -6.91 -1.41 -1.49
C ASN A 67 -8.34 -1.69 -1.02
N LYS A 68 -8.66 -1.40 0.25
CA LYS A 68 -10.02 -1.52 0.79
C LYS A 68 -10.97 -0.56 0.08
N ALA A 69 -10.61 0.72 -0.05
CA ALA A 69 -11.41 1.71 -0.76
C ALA A 69 -11.59 1.34 -2.24
N ALA A 70 -10.53 0.84 -2.90
CA ALA A 70 -10.63 0.35 -4.28
C ALA A 70 -11.61 -0.81 -4.41
N LYS A 71 -11.56 -1.80 -3.49
CA LYS A 71 -12.49 -2.93 -3.47
C LYS A 71 -13.94 -2.47 -3.23
N GLU A 72 -14.17 -1.58 -2.26
CA GLU A 72 -15.51 -1.03 -1.99
C GLU A 72 -16.06 -0.23 -3.18
N MET A 73 -15.21 0.59 -3.83
CA MET A 73 -15.60 1.32 -5.03
C MET A 73 -15.96 0.37 -6.16
N ARG A 74 -15.22 -0.74 -6.35
CA ARG A 74 -15.51 -1.77 -7.36
C ARG A 74 -16.86 -2.44 -7.11
N ILE A 75 -17.14 -2.88 -5.86
CA ILE A 75 -18.42 -3.50 -5.50
C ILE A 75 -19.59 -2.56 -5.78
N ARG A 76 -19.46 -1.28 -5.40
CA ARG A 76 -20.49 -0.28 -5.67
C ARG A 76 -20.68 -0.03 -7.17
N LEU A 77 -19.59 -0.01 -7.92
CA LEU A 77 -19.64 0.16 -9.36
C LEU A 77 -20.30 -1.05 -10.05
N GLU A 78 -19.96 -2.26 -9.63
CA GLU A 78 -20.59 -3.50 -10.12
C GLU A 78 -22.11 -3.50 -9.89
N SER A 79 -22.57 -2.98 -8.76
CA SER A 79 -24.01 -2.85 -8.50
C SER A 79 -24.72 -1.85 -9.43
N LEU A 80 -23.99 -0.90 -10.02
CA LEU A 80 -24.52 0.12 -10.92
C LEU A 80 -24.46 -0.26 -12.41
N ILE A 81 -23.37 -0.90 -12.84
CA ILE A 81 -23.09 -1.15 -14.26
C ILE A 81 -22.85 -2.64 -14.58
N GLY A 82 -22.97 -3.52 -13.59
CA GLY A 82 -22.74 -4.96 -13.75
C GLY A 82 -21.28 -5.34 -13.99
N PRO A 83 -21.00 -6.51 -14.61
CA PRO A 83 -19.65 -7.07 -14.77
C PRO A 83 -18.66 -6.20 -15.55
N SER A 84 -19.15 -5.23 -16.33
CA SER A 84 -18.30 -4.29 -17.08
C SER A 84 -17.43 -3.41 -16.16
N ALA A 85 -17.78 -3.31 -14.87
CA ALA A 85 -16.96 -2.67 -13.84
C ALA A 85 -15.53 -3.24 -13.74
N ASN A 86 -15.36 -4.53 -14.04
CA ASN A 86 -14.05 -5.21 -13.99
C ASN A 86 -13.08 -4.76 -15.09
N SER A 87 -13.58 -4.14 -16.14
CA SER A 87 -12.76 -3.57 -17.22
C SER A 87 -12.25 -2.17 -16.93
N VAL A 88 -12.73 -1.51 -15.87
CA VAL A 88 -12.22 -0.20 -15.41
C VAL A 88 -10.86 -0.39 -14.74
N TRP A 89 -9.91 0.48 -15.07
CA TRP A 89 -8.62 0.54 -14.38
C TRP A 89 -8.83 1.13 -12.98
N LEU A 90 -9.25 0.30 -12.03
CA LEU A 90 -9.57 0.69 -10.68
C LEU A 90 -8.63 0.02 -9.68
N GLY A 91 -7.91 0.82 -8.90
CA GLY A 91 -6.93 0.36 -7.93
C GLY A 91 -6.29 1.48 -7.11
N THR A 92 -5.22 1.16 -6.39
CA THR A 92 -4.36 2.16 -5.75
C THR A 92 -3.32 2.67 -6.75
N PHE A 93 -2.72 3.84 -6.50
CA PHE A 93 -1.60 4.36 -7.30
C PHE A 93 -0.54 3.30 -7.57
N HIS A 94 -0.07 2.62 -6.52
CA HIS A 94 0.96 1.59 -6.63
C HIS A 94 0.50 0.36 -7.42
N SER A 95 -0.74 -0.07 -7.29
CA SER A 95 -1.25 -1.24 -8.03
C SER A 95 -1.35 -0.97 -9.54
N ILE A 96 -1.78 0.23 -9.91
CA ILE A 96 -1.81 0.67 -11.31
C ILE A 96 -0.39 0.87 -11.84
N ALA A 97 0.49 1.51 -11.08
CA ALA A 97 1.87 1.69 -11.45
C ALA A 97 2.62 0.36 -11.63
N ALA A 98 2.38 -0.62 -10.74
CA ALA A 98 2.93 -1.97 -10.90
C ALA A 98 2.47 -2.67 -12.18
N ARG A 99 1.19 -2.48 -12.57
CA ARG A 99 0.66 -3.02 -13.81
C ARG A 99 1.33 -2.40 -15.05
N ILE A 100 1.45 -1.07 -15.07
CA ILE A 100 2.13 -0.34 -16.17
C ILE A 100 3.60 -0.74 -16.24
N LEU A 101 4.27 -0.82 -15.09
CA LEU A 101 5.68 -1.23 -15.01
C LEU A 101 5.89 -2.66 -15.51
N ARG A 102 4.99 -3.62 -15.21
CA ARG A 102 5.09 -4.98 -15.73
C ARG A 102 5.00 -5.06 -17.25
N GLU A 103 4.17 -4.21 -17.85
CA GLU A 103 4.03 -4.13 -19.31
C GLU A 103 5.27 -3.50 -20.00
N ASN A 104 6.10 -2.74 -19.25
CA ASN A 104 7.22 -1.95 -19.79
C ASN A 104 8.51 -2.10 -18.96
N ALA A 105 8.69 -3.20 -18.26
CA ALA A 105 9.79 -3.39 -17.31
C ALA A 105 11.18 -3.31 -17.97
N GLU A 106 11.30 -3.80 -19.20
CA GLU A 106 12.56 -3.90 -19.94
C GLU A 106 13.21 -2.53 -20.19
N VAL A 107 12.41 -1.47 -20.37
CA VAL A 107 12.96 -0.12 -20.64
C VAL A 107 13.62 0.51 -19.41
N VAL A 108 13.40 -0.04 -18.22
CA VAL A 108 14.06 0.38 -16.98
C VAL A 108 15.04 -0.68 -16.44
N GLY A 109 15.38 -1.67 -17.26
CA GLY A 109 16.36 -2.73 -16.93
C GLY A 109 15.82 -3.84 -16.05
N LEU A 110 14.50 -4.00 -15.91
CA LEU A 110 13.86 -5.08 -15.19
C LEU A 110 13.21 -6.08 -16.16
N ASN A 111 13.04 -7.32 -15.72
CA ASN A 111 12.19 -8.27 -16.43
C ASN A 111 10.72 -8.12 -15.97
N SER A 112 9.75 -8.50 -16.79
CA SER A 112 8.33 -8.39 -16.47
C SER A 112 7.89 -9.16 -15.22
N ASN A 113 8.64 -10.18 -14.81
CA ASN A 113 8.42 -10.99 -13.60
C ASN A 113 9.15 -10.45 -12.36
N TYR A 114 9.57 -9.19 -12.34
CA TYR A 114 10.27 -8.60 -11.21
C TYR A 114 9.52 -8.77 -9.88
N THR A 115 10.27 -8.88 -8.79
CA THR A 115 9.74 -9.00 -7.44
C THR A 115 9.57 -7.63 -6.79
N ILE A 116 8.43 -7.40 -6.11
CA ILE A 116 8.24 -6.22 -5.26
C ILE A 116 8.70 -6.59 -3.86
N ILE A 117 9.79 -5.97 -3.40
CA ILE A 117 10.37 -6.27 -2.09
C ILE A 117 9.61 -5.58 -0.95
N THR A 118 9.64 -6.21 0.23
CA THR A 118 9.04 -5.66 1.43
C THR A 118 9.93 -4.59 2.09
N PRO A 119 9.38 -3.74 2.98
CA PRO A 119 10.22 -2.79 3.74
C PRO A 119 11.32 -3.46 4.57
N ASP A 120 11.09 -4.67 5.07
CA ASP A 120 12.13 -5.42 5.79
C ASP A 120 13.24 -5.91 4.86
N ASP A 121 12.88 -6.38 3.67
CA ASP A 121 13.86 -6.79 2.65
C ASP A 121 14.72 -5.57 2.23
N GLN A 122 14.08 -4.40 2.09
CA GLN A 122 14.77 -3.13 1.83
C GLN A 122 15.80 -2.81 2.93
N ILE A 123 15.39 -2.91 4.21
CA ILE A 123 16.28 -2.65 5.35
C ILE A 123 17.43 -3.65 5.39
N ARG A 124 17.18 -4.93 5.08
CA ARG A 124 18.23 -5.97 5.01
C ARG A 124 19.25 -5.69 3.91
N LEU A 125 18.77 -5.38 2.71
CA LEU A 125 19.64 -5.04 1.58
C LEU A 125 20.48 -3.80 1.89
N LEU A 126 19.87 -2.75 2.43
CA LEU A 126 20.59 -1.54 2.85
C LEU A 126 21.63 -1.82 3.93
N LYS A 127 21.31 -2.69 4.90
CA LYS A 127 22.27 -3.11 5.94
C LYS A 127 23.51 -3.77 5.33
N GLN A 128 23.35 -4.65 4.36
CA GLN A 128 24.45 -5.29 3.65
C GLN A 128 25.30 -4.26 2.91
N ILE A 129 24.66 -3.37 2.13
CA ILE A 129 25.35 -2.32 1.37
C ILE A 129 26.15 -1.39 2.31
N MET A 130 25.54 -0.99 3.43
CA MET A 130 26.19 -0.11 4.41
C MET A 130 27.39 -0.77 5.08
N ILE A 131 27.32 -2.07 5.38
CA ILE A 131 28.45 -2.86 5.92
C ILE A 131 29.56 -2.97 4.86
N ASP A 132 29.21 -3.28 3.61
CA ASP A 132 30.16 -3.39 2.49
C ASP A 132 30.89 -2.06 2.21
N GLN A 133 30.26 -0.91 2.51
CA GLN A 133 30.82 0.43 2.39
C GLN A 133 31.47 0.96 3.68
N GLU A 134 31.68 0.08 4.68
CA GLU A 134 32.30 0.37 5.98
C GLU A 134 31.61 1.52 6.73
N ILE A 135 30.27 1.56 6.70
CA ILE A 135 29.47 2.55 7.42
C ILE A 135 29.07 1.99 8.79
N ASP A 136 29.27 2.79 9.83
CA ASP A 136 28.83 2.45 11.18
C ASP A 136 27.29 2.41 11.27
N ILE A 137 26.74 1.19 11.17
CA ILE A 137 25.29 0.94 11.22
C ILE A 137 24.65 1.18 12.60
N LYS A 138 25.45 1.34 13.67
CA LYS A 138 24.94 1.74 14.98
C LYS A 138 24.67 3.22 15.02
N LYS A 139 25.53 4.03 14.40
CA LYS A 139 25.38 5.48 14.28
C LYS A 139 24.38 5.86 13.18
N PHE A 140 24.48 5.23 12.02
CA PHE A 140 23.62 5.46 10.85
C PHE A 140 22.79 4.19 10.57
N THR A 141 21.57 4.16 11.04
CA THR A 141 20.77 2.92 10.96
C THR A 141 20.27 2.67 9.55
N PRO A 142 20.21 1.39 9.08
CA PRO A 142 19.62 1.03 7.78
C PRO A 142 18.17 1.50 7.63
N LYS A 143 17.40 1.55 8.73
CA LYS A 143 16.03 2.07 8.74
C LYS A 143 15.98 3.58 8.43
N ALA A 144 16.91 4.37 8.99
CA ALA A 144 17.00 5.79 8.69
C ALA A 144 17.37 6.03 7.22
N MET A 145 18.30 5.22 6.67
CA MET A 145 18.64 5.26 5.24
C MET A 145 17.45 4.87 4.35
N SER A 146 16.70 3.83 4.71
CA SER A 146 15.48 3.44 4.01
C SER A 146 14.45 4.57 3.98
N ASN A 147 14.23 5.25 5.11
CA ASN A 147 13.32 6.39 5.18
C ASN A 147 13.79 7.55 4.30
N LEU A 148 15.10 7.81 4.26
CA LEU A 148 15.69 8.86 3.43
C LEU A 148 15.49 8.57 1.93
N ILE A 149 15.79 7.34 1.48
CA ILE A 149 15.56 6.89 0.10
C ILE A 149 14.07 6.99 -0.25
N SER A 150 13.18 6.53 0.63
CA SER A 150 11.73 6.63 0.41
C SER A 150 11.29 8.09 0.24
N SER A 151 11.79 9.00 1.07
CA SER A 151 11.51 10.43 0.95
C SER A 151 11.99 11.03 -0.38
N TRP A 152 13.12 10.60 -0.90
CA TRP A 152 13.61 11.03 -2.22
C TRP A 152 12.74 10.48 -3.35
N LYS A 153 12.38 9.19 -3.29
CA LYS A 153 11.49 8.57 -4.28
C LYS A 153 10.10 9.21 -4.27
N ASP A 154 9.55 9.55 -3.10
CA ASP A 154 8.27 10.24 -2.96
C ASP A 154 8.26 11.64 -3.60
N LYS A 155 9.44 12.25 -3.73
CA LYS A 155 9.66 13.52 -4.45
C LYS A 155 9.97 13.33 -5.93
N GLY A 156 10.12 12.09 -6.39
CA GLY A 156 10.47 11.76 -7.79
C GLY A 156 11.96 11.84 -8.09
N TYR A 157 12.85 11.84 -7.08
CA TYR A 157 14.29 11.97 -7.30
C TYR A 157 14.97 10.62 -7.47
N LYS A 158 15.67 10.45 -8.60
CA LYS A 158 16.68 9.42 -8.81
C LYS A 158 17.95 9.80 -8.04
N PRO A 159 18.90 8.85 -7.84
CA PRO A 159 20.18 9.18 -7.19
C PRO A 159 20.93 10.34 -7.82
N ASP A 160 20.86 10.50 -9.15
CA ASP A 160 21.57 11.55 -9.90
C ASP A 160 20.89 12.92 -9.85
N ASP A 161 19.60 12.98 -9.46
CA ASP A 161 18.84 14.23 -9.31
C ASP A 161 19.12 14.95 -7.99
N ILE A 162 19.84 14.28 -7.06
CA ILE A 162 20.02 14.79 -5.69
C ILE A 162 21.30 15.63 -5.63
N ASN A 163 21.16 16.93 -5.32
CA ASN A 163 22.27 17.84 -5.10
C ASN A 163 23.00 17.52 -3.79
N GLN A 164 24.33 17.37 -3.86
CA GLN A 164 25.19 17.03 -2.71
C GLN A 164 25.11 18.03 -1.56
N SER A 165 24.89 19.33 -1.84
CA SER A 165 24.92 20.41 -0.85
C SER A 165 23.87 20.30 0.26
N ASN A 166 22.80 19.54 0.09
CA ASN A 166 21.71 19.41 1.05
C ASN A 166 21.74 18.14 1.92
N ASN A 167 22.69 17.22 1.71
CA ASN A 167 22.68 15.87 2.29
C ASN A 167 23.98 15.44 2.98
N ASP A 168 24.84 16.40 3.35
CA ASP A 168 26.18 16.13 3.91
C ASP A 168 26.16 15.45 5.30
N PHE A 169 24.99 15.35 5.94
CA PHE A 169 24.91 14.88 7.33
C PHE A 169 24.79 13.37 7.48
N PHE A 170 24.12 12.65 6.55
CA PHE A 170 23.95 11.20 6.69
C PHE A 170 25.17 10.45 6.14
N ALA A 171 25.72 9.57 6.98
CA ALA A 171 26.86 8.71 6.65
C ALA A 171 28.07 9.50 6.07
N ASN A 172 28.30 10.71 6.59
CA ASN A 172 29.40 11.60 6.15
C ASN A 172 29.37 11.89 4.63
N GLY A 173 28.18 12.17 4.09
CA GLY A 173 27.98 12.47 2.66
C GLY A 173 27.85 11.24 1.75
N LYS A 174 27.89 10.02 2.29
CA LYS A 174 27.80 8.77 1.49
C LYS A 174 26.37 8.37 1.12
N ALA A 175 25.33 9.07 1.57
CA ALA A 175 23.93 8.67 1.39
C ALA A 175 23.55 8.47 -0.09
N ILE A 176 23.97 9.36 -0.99
CA ILE A 176 23.71 9.26 -2.43
C ILE A 176 24.39 8.03 -3.03
N ASN A 177 25.61 7.74 -2.61
CA ASN A 177 26.34 6.56 -3.07
C ASN A 177 25.68 5.25 -2.60
N ILE A 178 25.18 5.23 -1.35
CA ILE A 178 24.38 4.09 -0.85
C ILE A 178 23.12 3.93 -1.70
N TYR A 179 22.43 5.01 -2.03
CA TYR A 179 21.23 4.97 -2.88
C TYR A 179 21.55 4.47 -4.29
N LYS A 180 22.63 4.93 -4.92
CA LYS A 180 23.10 4.42 -6.23
C LYS A 180 23.35 2.92 -6.19
N THR A 181 24.11 2.47 -5.19
CA THR A 181 24.42 1.05 -5.01
C THR A 181 23.15 0.24 -4.77
N TYR A 182 22.22 0.77 -3.96
CA TYR A 182 20.92 0.14 -3.68
C TYR A 182 20.09 -0.06 -4.96
N GLN A 183 19.97 0.97 -5.81
CA GLN A 183 19.24 0.85 -7.08
C GLN A 183 19.90 -0.17 -8.03
N SER A 184 21.22 -0.13 -8.16
CA SER A 184 21.94 -1.11 -8.98
C SER A 184 21.73 -2.54 -8.49
N ARG A 185 21.72 -2.76 -7.17
CA ARG A 185 21.45 -4.08 -6.59
C ARG A 185 20.02 -4.53 -6.82
N LEU A 186 19.03 -3.64 -6.73
CA LEU A 186 17.63 -3.98 -7.05
C LEU A 186 17.49 -4.44 -8.50
N VAL A 187 18.10 -3.75 -9.45
CA VAL A 187 18.08 -4.16 -10.87
C VAL A 187 18.74 -5.54 -11.04
N THR A 188 19.93 -5.76 -10.44
CA THR A 188 20.60 -7.07 -10.50
C THR A 188 19.73 -8.21 -9.93
N LEU A 189 18.97 -7.93 -8.86
CA LEU A 189 18.06 -8.88 -8.23
C LEU A 189 16.70 -8.98 -8.94
N ASN A 190 16.53 -8.34 -10.08
CA ASN A 190 15.25 -8.19 -10.76
C ASN A 190 14.13 -7.81 -9.79
N SER A 191 14.35 -6.76 -9.01
CA SER A 191 13.46 -6.35 -7.92
C SER A 191 13.20 -4.86 -7.93
N ALA A 192 12.07 -4.45 -7.37
CA ALA A 192 11.70 -3.07 -7.16
C ALA A 192 11.12 -2.90 -5.74
N ASP A 193 11.36 -1.79 -5.08
CA ASP A 193 10.64 -1.44 -3.86
C ASP A 193 9.33 -0.67 -4.18
N PHE A 194 8.53 -0.37 -3.16
CA PHE A 194 7.27 0.34 -3.37
C PHE A 194 7.45 1.73 -4.00
N GLY A 195 8.49 2.47 -3.63
CA GLY A 195 8.79 3.77 -4.23
C GLY A 195 9.19 3.68 -5.69
N ASP A 196 9.87 2.60 -6.08
CA ASP A 196 10.27 2.35 -7.45
C ASP A 196 9.09 2.19 -8.40
N LEU A 197 7.96 1.65 -7.92
CA LEU A 197 6.77 1.44 -8.76
C LEU A 197 6.33 2.76 -9.43
N LEU A 198 6.31 3.85 -8.69
CA LEU A 198 5.96 5.16 -9.21
C LEU A 198 7.16 5.86 -9.87
N LEU A 199 8.36 5.72 -9.30
CA LEU A 199 9.56 6.36 -9.83
C LEU A 199 9.90 5.84 -11.25
N TYR A 200 9.85 4.52 -11.45
CA TYR A 200 10.04 3.94 -12.78
C TYR A 200 8.92 4.31 -13.76
N ASN A 201 7.66 4.41 -13.30
CA ASN A 201 6.59 4.92 -14.17
C ASN A 201 6.83 6.36 -14.58
N LEU A 202 7.28 7.22 -13.65
CA LEU A 202 7.63 8.60 -13.96
C LEU A 202 8.79 8.65 -14.98
N THR A 203 9.81 7.82 -14.78
CA THR A 203 10.93 7.66 -15.71
C THR A 203 10.47 7.24 -17.11
N ILE A 204 9.64 6.19 -17.19
CA ILE A 204 9.09 5.69 -18.45
C ILE A 204 8.31 6.82 -19.17
N PHE A 205 7.48 7.55 -18.45
CA PHE A 205 6.65 8.59 -19.05
C PHE A 205 7.44 9.86 -19.44
N THR A 206 8.60 10.11 -18.84
CA THR A 206 9.46 11.26 -19.18
C THR A 206 10.48 10.93 -20.26
N GLU A 207 11.01 9.70 -20.30
CA GLU A 207 12.08 9.31 -21.20
C GLU A 207 11.56 8.56 -22.45
N HIS A 208 10.35 7.96 -22.40
CA HIS A 208 9.71 7.20 -23.49
C HIS A 208 8.35 7.77 -23.83
N LEU A 209 8.34 8.86 -24.61
CA LEU A 209 7.13 9.59 -24.96
C LEU A 209 6.14 8.75 -25.78
N ASP A 210 6.60 7.81 -26.58
CA ASP A 210 5.78 6.86 -27.32
C ASP A 210 4.93 5.98 -26.38
N ILE A 211 5.52 5.54 -25.28
CA ILE A 211 4.81 4.77 -24.25
C ILE A 211 3.78 5.69 -23.54
N LEU A 212 4.17 6.91 -23.18
CA LEU A 212 3.25 7.87 -22.59
C LEU A 212 2.04 8.13 -23.50
N GLU A 213 2.26 8.38 -24.79
CA GLU A 213 1.20 8.63 -25.77
C GLU A 213 0.26 7.43 -25.93
N LYS A 214 0.77 6.20 -25.90
CA LYS A 214 -0.03 4.97 -25.89
C LYS A 214 -1.02 4.97 -24.74
N TYR A 215 -0.56 5.26 -23.53
CA TYR A 215 -1.42 5.28 -22.34
C TYR A 215 -2.36 6.48 -22.33
N GLN A 216 -1.92 7.68 -22.72
CA GLN A 216 -2.76 8.86 -22.84
C GLN A 216 -3.87 8.71 -23.88
N SER A 217 -3.63 7.94 -24.95
CA SER A 217 -4.64 7.64 -25.97
C SER A 217 -5.64 6.58 -25.51
N LYS A 218 -5.23 5.70 -24.60
CA LYS A 218 -6.06 4.64 -24.03
C LYS A 218 -6.92 5.15 -22.87
N ILE A 219 -6.36 5.91 -21.94
CA ILE A 219 -7.06 6.41 -20.76
C ILE A 219 -7.51 7.84 -20.99
N LEU A 220 -8.82 8.01 -21.07
CA LEU A 220 -9.44 9.28 -21.43
C LEU A 220 -10.04 10.02 -20.24
N TYR A 221 -10.38 9.30 -19.15
CA TYR A 221 -10.99 9.88 -17.96
C TYR A 221 -10.28 9.39 -16.71
N PHE A 222 -10.01 10.32 -15.80
CA PHE A 222 -9.31 10.10 -14.55
C PHE A 222 -10.20 10.47 -13.35
N LEU A 223 -10.34 9.56 -12.40
CA LEU A 223 -11.04 9.80 -11.14
C LEU A 223 -10.07 9.53 -10.00
N VAL A 224 -9.90 10.49 -9.12
CA VAL A 224 -8.94 10.43 -8.01
C VAL A 224 -9.68 10.65 -6.71
N ASP A 225 -9.64 9.68 -5.82
CA ASP A 225 -10.18 9.78 -4.46
C ASP A 225 -9.07 10.16 -3.47
N GLU A 226 -9.43 10.83 -2.38
CA GLU A 226 -8.55 11.31 -1.30
C GLU A 226 -7.33 12.08 -1.85
N TYR A 227 -7.59 13.04 -2.75
CA TYR A 227 -6.53 13.78 -3.45
C TYR A 227 -5.59 14.54 -2.53
N GLN A 228 -6.03 14.95 -1.32
CA GLN A 228 -5.21 15.62 -0.30
C GLN A 228 -4.07 14.74 0.24
N ASP A 229 -4.19 13.41 0.12
CA ASP A 229 -3.20 12.46 0.63
C ASP A 229 -2.13 12.09 -0.42
N THR A 230 -2.19 12.70 -1.61
CA THR A 230 -1.20 12.46 -2.66
C THR A 230 0.16 13.09 -2.34
N ASN A 231 1.25 12.33 -2.58
CA ASN A 231 2.60 12.86 -2.52
C ASN A 231 3.05 13.47 -3.87
N THR A 232 4.25 14.03 -3.91
CA THR A 232 4.74 14.73 -5.10
C THR A 232 4.83 13.82 -6.32
N ILE A 233 5.33 12.59 -6.18
CA ILE A 233 5.47 11.69 -7.33
C ILE A 233 4.12 11.25 -7.89
N GLN A 234 3.11 11.01 -7.04
CA GLN A 234 1.74 10.67 -7.44
C GLN A 234 1.09 11.85 -8.21
N TYR A 235 1.29 13.05 -7.71
CA TYR A 235 0.84 14.27 -8.38
C TYR A 235 1.50 14.43 -9.77
N LEU A 236 2.83 14.29 -9.87
CA LEU A 236 3.55 14.39 -11.14
C LEU A 236 3.11 13.31 -12.13
N TRP A 237 2.94 12.07 -11.66
CA TRP A 237 2.45 10.96 -12.47
C TRP A 237 1.05 11.23 -13.03
N LEU A 238 0.11 11.70 -12.20
CA LEU A 238 -1.23 12.08 -12.64
C LEU A 238 -1.18 13.24 -13.65
N LYS A 239 -0.38 14.26 -13.39
CA LYS A 239 -0.25 15.44 -14.26
C LYS A 239 0.25 15.07 -15.65
N LEU A 240 1.29 14.22 -15.74
CA LEU A 240 1.77 13.73 -17.04
C LEU A 240 0.72 12.88 -17.75
N PHE A 241 0.10 11.96 -17.02
CA PHE A 241 -0.83 11.01 -17.60
C PHE A 241 -2.11 11.67 -18.09
N ALA A 242 -2.70 12.60 -17.34
CA ALA A 242 -3.93 13.29 -17.67
C ALA A 242 -3.75 14.49 -18.63
N ASN A 243 -2.52 14.90 -18.94
CA ASN A 243 -2.21 16.14 -19.66
C ASN A 243 -2.93 16.25 -21.01
N LYS A 244 -3.05 15.15 -21.77
CA LYS A 244 -3.66 15.15 -23.10
C LYS A 244 -5.17 15.31 -23.07
N SER A 245 -5.85 14.56 -22.20
CA SER A 245 -7.32 14.57 -22.15
C SER A 245 -7.88 15.66 -21.24
N GLN A 246 -7.16 16.01 -20.19
CA GLN A 246 -7.57 16.91 -19.10
C GLN A 246 -8.92 16.56 -18.45
N ASN A 247 -9.49 15.39 -18.73
CA ASN A 247 -10.72 14.91 -18.10
C ASN A 247 -10.39 14.26 -16.76
N ILE A 248 -9.99 15.09 -15.81
CA ILE A 248 -9.60 14.66 -14.46
C ILE A 248 -10.59 15.18 -13.42
N CYS A 249 -11.12 14.25 -12.60
CA CYS A 249 -11.97 14.58 -11.47
C CYS A 249 -11.25 14.15 -10.18
N CYS A 250 -10.80 15.12 -9.40
CA CYS A 250 -10.22 14.90 -8.09
C CYS A 250 -11.24 15.19 -7.00
N VAL A 251 -11.37 14.26 -6.06
CA VAL A 251 -12.21 14.42 -4.88
C VAL A 251 -11.30 14.39 -3.66
N GLY A 252 -11.47 15.33 -2.77
CA GLY A 252 -10.61 15.41 -1.58
C GLY A 252 -11.16 16.33 -0.50
N ASP A 253 -10.51 16.27 0.64
CA ASP A 253 -10.79 17.07 1.83
C ASP A 253 -9.48 17.55 2.44
N ASP A 254 -9.13 18.81 2.22
CA ASP A 254 -7.94 19.42 2.78
C ASP A 254 -7.92 19.39 4.32
N ASP A 255 -9.10 19.38 4.96
CA ASP A 255 -9.23 19.25 6.42
C ASP A 255 -8.93 17.82 6.93
N GLN A 256 -8.91 16.80 6.06
CA GLN A 256 -8.58 15.41 6.39
C GLN A 256 -7.15 15.00 5.99
N SER A 257 -6.28 15.93 5.62
CA SER A 257 -4.89 15.64 5.28
C SER A 257 -4.07 15.28 6.53
N ILE A 258 -4.01 13.99 6.85
CA ILE A 258 -3.31 13.45 8.04
C ILE A 258 -2.08 12.60 7.70
N TYR A 259 -1.72 12.49 6.42
CA TYR A 259 -0.58 11.69 5.95
C TYR A 259 0.65 12.51 5.55
N GLY A 260 0.78 13.77 6.04
CA GLY A 260 1.96 14.61 5.79
C GLY A 260 3.28 13.93 6.21
N TRP A 261 3.27 13.15 7.29
CA TRP A 261 4.40 12.35 7.75
C TRP A 261 4.78 11.19 6.79
N ARG A 262 3.91 10.85 5.84
CA ARG A 262 4.16 9.92 4.71
C ARG A 262 4.48 10.64 3.41
N GLY A 263 4.79 11.93 3.46
CA GLY A 263 5.10 12.72 2.27
C GLY A 263 3.90 13.27 1.51
N ALA A 264 2.66 13.12 2.03
CA ALA A 264 1.48 13.73 1.45
C ALA A 264 1.63 15.26 1.42
N GLN A 265 1.20 15.87 0.33
CA GLN A 265 1.31 17.30 0.07
C GLN A 265 -0.09 17.91 -0.10
N VAL A 266 -0.65 18.49 0.98
CA VAL A 266 -1.94 19.20 0.89
C VAL A 266 -1.91 20.32 -0.15
N GLY A 267 -0.73 20.88 -0.41
CA GLY A 267 -0.51 21.84 -1.47
C GLY A 267 -0.94 21.38 -2.87
N ASN A 268 -1.05 20.07 -3.13
CA ASN A 268 -1.50 19.55 -4.41
C ASN A 268 -2.97 19.90 -4.66
N ILE A 269 -3.84 19.76 -3.66
CA ILE A 269 -5.27 20.15 -3.79
C ILE A 269 -5.43 21.67 -3.91
N LEU A 270 -4.59 22.44 -3.19
CA LEU A 270 -4.61 23.90 -3.23
C LEU A 270 -4.11 24.48 -4.58
N LYS A 271 -3.27 23.71 -5.30
CA LYS A 271 -2.72 24.13 -6.60
C LYS A 271 -3.57 23.69 -7.78
N PHE A 272 -4.63 22.89 -7.60
CA PHE A 272 -5.40 22.29 -8.67
C PHE A 272 -5.91 23.31 -9.69
N GLU A 273 -6.49 24.44 -9.23
CA GLU A 273 -6.98 25.50 -10.11
C GLU A 273 -5.86 26.25 -10.87
N LYS A 274 -4.64 26.25 -10.32
CA LYS A 274 -3.46 26.83 -11.01
C LYS A 274 -2.92 25.89 -12.08
N ASP A 275 -2.98 24.58 -11.84
CA ASP A 275 -2.54 23.56 -12.79
C ASP A 275 -3.53 23.37 -13.94
N TYR A 276 -4.82 23.55 -13.67
CA TYR A 276 -5.91 23.42 -14.63
C TYR A 276 -6.74 24.70 -14.65
N THR A 277 -6.39 25.64 -15.55
CA THR A 277 -7.01 26.97 -15.62
C THR A 277 -8.51 26.94 -15.93
N SER A 278 -9.00 25.84 -16.53
CA SER A 278 -10.42 25.61 -16.83
C SER A 278 -11.13 24.78 -15.75
N ALA A 279 -10.48 24.56 -14.60
CA ALA A 279 -11.02 23.72 -13.56
C ALA A 279 -12.31 24.28 -12.97
N LYS A 280 -13.29 23.41 -12.82
CA LYS A 280 -14.48 23.68 -12.02
C LYS A 280 -14.28 23.18 -10.60
N VAL A 281 -14.69 23.97 -9.61
CA VAL A 281 -14.65 23.56 -8.19
C VAL A 281 -16.07 23.46 -7.67
N ILE A 282 -16.42 22.31 -7.09
CA ILE A 282 -17.73 22.06 -6.48
C ILE A 282 -17.50 21.67 -5.02
N LYS A 283 -18.26 22.31 -4.11
CA LYS A 283 -18.19 22.02 -2.67
C LYS A 283 -19.34 21.11 -2.25
N LEU A 284 -19.00 20.02 -1.52
CA LEU A 284 -20.00 19.16 -0.87
C LEU A 284 -19.93 19.43 0.64
N GLU A 285 -20.96 20.11 1.16
CA GLU A 285 -21.01 20.56 2.56
C GLU A 285 -22.11 19.86 3.37
N GLU A 286 -23.05 19.17 2.72
CA GLU A 286 -24.11 18.39 3.38
C GLU A 286 -23.53 17.06 3.91
N ASN A 287 -23.50 16.92 5.23
CA ASN A 287 -23.02 15.72 5.91
C ASN A 287 -24.20 14.79 6.25
N TYR A 288 -24.05 13.52 5.89
CA TYR A 288 -25.05 12.46 6.12
C TYR A 288 -24.60 11.44 7.17
N ARG A 289 -23.44 11.65 7.79
CA ARG A 289 -22.82 10.70 8.74
C ARG A 289 -23.09 11.08 10.19
N SER A 290 -22.95 12.36 10.51
CA SER A 290 -22.86 12.84 11.89
C SER A 290 -24.01 13.78 12.24
N THR A 291 -24.35 13.81 13.52
CA THR A 291 -25.32 14.76 14.09
C THR A 291 -24.72 16.16 14.24
N GLY A 292 -25.58 17.14 14.53
CA GLY A 292 -25.20 18.55 14.59
C GLY A 292 -24.12 18.86 15.63
N LEU A 293 -24.24 18.34 16.84
CA LEU A 293 -23.25 18.57 17.91
C LEU A 293 -21.85 18.02 17.59
N ILE A 294 -21.77 16.85 16.92
CA ILE A 294 -20.49 16.31 16.45
C ILE A 294 -19.87 17.25 15.41
N LEU A 295 -20.67 17.74 14.46
CA LEU A 295 -20.18 18.66 13.43
C LEU A 295 -19.79 20.02 13.98
N GLU A 296 -20.49 20.54 14.99
CA GLU A 296 -20.17 21.78 15.65
C GLU A 296 -18.80 21.69 16.34
N ALA A 297 -18.55 20.61 17.08
CA ALA A 297 -17.25 20.34 17.69
C ALA A 297 -16.14 20.22 16.63
N ALA A 298 -16.37 19.46 15.56
CA ALA A 298 -15.42 19.29 14.47
C ALA A 298 -15.12 20.62 13.75
N ASN A 299 -16.16 21.41 13.42
CA ASN A 299 -16.00 22.72 12.80
C ASN A 299 -15.22 23.71 13.70
N SER A 300 -15.43 23.64 15.03
CA SER A 300 -14.73 24.49 16.00
C SER A 300 -13.24 24.16 16.06
N ILE A 301 -12.88 22.88 16.03
CA ILE A 301 -11.48 22.43 16.03
C ILE A 301 -10.79 22.84 14.72
N ILE A 302 -11.41 22.54 13.57
CA ILE A 302 -10.79 22.77 12.27
C ILE A 302 -10.69 24.26 11.90
N ALA A 303 -11.49 25.12 12.51
CA ALA A 303 -11.41 26.57 12.32
C ALA A 303 -10.05 27.18 12.73
N ASN A 304 -9.28 26.48 13.58
CA ASN A 304 -7.92 26.88 13.95
C ASN A 304 -6.90 26.73 12.81
N ASN A 305 -7.19 25.95 11.78
CA ASN A 305 -6.33 25.82 10.60
C ASN A 305 -6.51 27.05 9.70
N LYS A 306 -5.41 27.77 9.45
CA LYS A 306 -5.43 29.02 8.65
C LYS A 306 -5.35 28.77 7.15
N GLU A 307 -4.65 27.71 6.72
CA GLU A 307 -4.42 27.35 5.32
C GLU A 307 -5.42 26.27 4.87
N ARG A 308 -6.67 26.67 4.62
CA ARG A 308 -7.72 25.74 4.18
C ARG A 308 -8.62 26.34 3.10
N LEU A 309 -9.19 25.48 2.27
CA LEU A 309 -10.24 25.83 1.31
C LEU A 309 -11.57 25.89 2.07
N SER A 310 -12.01 27.11 2.40
CA SER A 310 -13.17 27.37 3.28
C SER A 310 -14.41 26.56 2.89
N LYS A 311 -14.80 25.62 3.76
CA LYS A 311 -16.06 24.88 3.71
C LYS A 311 -16.61 24.75 5.15
N LYS A 312 -17.93 24.64 5.28
CA LYS A 312 -18.60 24.43 6.57
C LYS A 312 -19.59 23.30 6.45
N LEU A 313 -19.33 22.22 7.20
CA LEU A 313 -20.21 21.07 7.21
C LEU A 313 -21.54 21.40 7.92
N LYS A 314 -22.63 20.96 7.30
CA LYS A 314 -24.01 21.07 7.81
C LYS A 314 -24.66 19.71 7.75
N THR A 315 -25.63 19.46 8.59
CA THR A 315 -26.44 18.23 8.57
C THR A 315 -27.92 18.55 8.79
N SER A 316 -28.75 17.71 8.23
CA SER A 316 -30.20 17.67 8.48
C SER A 316 -30.59 16.60 9.52
N SER A 317 -29.62 15.86 10.09
CA SER A 317 -29.87 14.75 11.02
C SER A 317 -30.23 15.17 12.47
N GLY A 318 -30.44 16.45 12.71
CA GLY A 318 -30.70 16.99 14.08
C GLY A 318 -29.39 17.12 14.89
N ASP A 319 -29.53 17.58 16.14
CA ASP A 319 -28.37 17.87 17.00
C ASP A 319 -27.71 16.60 17.55
N GLY A 320 -28.50 15.56 17.85
CA GLY A 320 -28.01 14.33 18.48
C GLY A 320 -27.69 14.49 19.97
N ASP A 321 -27.04 13.45 20.53
CA ASP A 321 -26.61 13.44 21.92
C ASP A 321 -25.38 14.32 22.15
N LYS A 322 -25.20 14.77 23.39
CA LYS A 322 -24.02 15.53 23.79
C LYS A 322 -22.76 14.65 23.78
N ILE A 323 -21.63 15.27 23.54
CA ILE A 323 -20.33 14.61 23.61
C ILE A 323 -19.90 14.57 25.08
N ASP A 324 -19.65 13.36 25.61
CA ASP A 324 -19.11 13.16 26.95
C ASP A 324 -17.57 13.22 26.91
N LEU A 325 -17.00 13.93 27.88
CA LEU A 325 -15.55 14.01 28.08
C LEU A 325 -15.21 13.33 29.41
N ILE A 326 -14.47 12.24 29.34
CA ILE A 326 -14.10 11.43 30.49
C ILE A 326 -12.58 11.49 30.67
N SER A 327 -12.11 11.87 31.86
CA SER A 327 -10.71 11.85 32.25
C SER A 327 -10.41 10.60 33.06
N VAL A 328 -9.30 9.95 32.75
CA VAL A 328 -8.83 8.72 33.40
C VAL A 328 -7.36 8.82 33.76
N TRP A 329 -6.88 8.00 34.68
CA TRP A 329 -5.49 8.04 35.16
C TRP A 329 -4.52 7.27 34.27
N ASP A 330 -4.97 6.14 33.73
CA ASP A 330 -4.13 5.26 32.89
C ASP A 330 -4.94 4.47 31.86
N GLY A 331 -4.24 3.70 31.01
CA GLY A 331 -4.84 2.90 29.95
C GLY A 331 -5.68 1.73 30.46
N VAL A 332 -5.44 1.25 31.67
CA VAL A 332 -6.23 0.16 32.28
C VAL A 332 -7.60 0.69 32.69
N GLU A 333 -7.62 1.86 33.35
CA GLU A 333 -8.88 2.53 33.72
C GLU A 333 -9.65 2.96 32.45
N GLU A 334 -8.96 3.47 31.42
CA GLU A 334 -9.55 3.82 30.12
C GLU A 334 -10.29 2.61 29.52
N ALA A 335 -9.61 1.46 29.45
CA ALA A 335 -10.21 0.22 28.91
C ALA A 335 -11.38 -0.28 29.77
N LYS A 336 -11.30 -0.13 31.10
CA LYS A 336 -12.37 -0.52 32.01
C LYS A 336 -13.63 0.33 31.82
N ILE A 337 -13.50 1.66 31.80
CA ILE A 337 -14.64 2.57 31.62
C ILE A 337 -15.26 2.38 30.25
N THR A 338 -14.43 2.30 29.20
CA THR A 338 -14.88 2.06 27.84
C THR A 338 -15.64 0.74 27.72
N SER A 339 -15.16 -0.34 28.36
CA SER A 339 -15.81 -1.64 28.31
C SER A 339 -17.18 -1.64 29.00
N LEU A 340 -17.30 -0.93 30.12
CA LEU A 340 -18.60 -0.75 30.82
C LEU A 340 -19.61 -0.02 29.95
N GLU A 341 -19.17 1.03 29.24
CA GLU A 341 -20.05 1.75 28.32
C GLU A 341 -20.47 0.90 27.11
N ILE A 342 -19.56 0.06 26.59
CA ILE A 342 -19.90 -0.90 25.52
C ILE A 342 -20.96 -1.90 25.99
N GLU A 343 -20.84 -2.44 27.21
CA GLU A 343 -21.84 -3.35 27.79
C GLU A 343 -23.18 -2.64 28.01
N ASN A 344 -23.14 -1.39 28.47
CA ASN A 344 -24.34 -0.56 28.64
C ASN A 344 -25.05 -0.33 27.30
N LEU A 345 -24.33 0.12 26.26
CA LEU A 345 -24.87 0.29 24.91
C LEU A 345 -25.44 -1.02 24.35
N HIS A 346 -24.75 -2.13 24.59
CA HIS A 346 -25.23 -3.44 24.15
C HIS A 346 -26.53 -3.84 24.87
N SER A 347 -26.65 -3.57 26.15
CA SER A 347 -27.88 -3.80 26.91
C SER A 347 -29.04 -2.91 26.43
N CYS A 348 -28.75 -1.73 25.90
CA CYS A 348 -29.71 -0.83 25.25
C CYS A 348 -30.09 -1.25 23.81
N GLY A 349 -29.53 -2.37 23.29
CA GLY A 349 -29.90 -2.95 21.99
C GLY A 349 -28.92 -2.65 20.85
N PHE A 350 -27.82 -1.96 21.10
CA PHE A 350 -26.76 -1.81 20.09
C PHE A 350 -26.01 -3.12 19.89
N ARG A 351 -25.73 -3.49 18.64
CA ARG A 351 -24.86 -4.62 18.36
C ARG A 351 -23.39 -4.19 18.45
N TYR A 352 -22.50 -5.12 18.82
CA TYR A 352 -21.08 -4.83 18.92
C TYR A 352 -20.46 -4.30 17.61
N ASP A 353 -20.95 -4.74 16.43
CA ASP A 353 -20.49 -4.26 15.12
C ASP A 353 -20.91 -2.82 14.78
N GLN A 354 -21.75 -2.19 15.61
CA GLN A 354 -22.15 -0.80 15.51
C GLN A 354 -21.33 0.12 16.44
N ILE A 355 -20.44 -0.44 17.25
CA ILE A 355 -19.61 0.27 18.22
C ILE A 355 -18.15 0.25 17.76
N ALA A 356 -17.48 1.39 17.84
CA ALA A 356 -16.07 1.50 17.50
C ALA A 356 -15.27 2.25 18.58
N VAL A 357 -14.09 1.74 18.91
CA VAL A 357 -13.10 2.42 19.75
C VAL A 357 -11.99 2.93 18.84
N LEU A 358 -11.76 4.24 18.85
CA LEU A 358 -10.71 4.88 18.06
C LEU A 358 -9.51 5.20 18.94
N VAL A 359 -8.32 4.78 18.51
CA VAL A 359 -7.07 5.03 19.23
C VAL A 359 -6.10 5.84 18.36
N ARG A 360 -5.26 6.65 18.98
CA ARG A 360 -4.26 7.46 18.25
C ARG A 360 -3.09 6.61 17.74
N ALA A 361 -2.73 5.56 18.45
CA ALA A 361 -1.57 4.72 18.11
C ALA A 361 -1.84 3.24 18.44
N GLY A 362 -1.27 2.34 17.63
CA GLY A 362 -1.51 0.89 17.75
C GLY A 362 -1.15 0.29 19.10
N HIS A 363 -0.15 0.84 19.83
CA HIS A 363 0.19 0.34 21.15
C HIS A 363 -0.91 0.54 22.21
N GLN A 364 -1.82 1.49 21.97
CA GLN A 364 -2.95 1.75 22.87
C GLN A 364 -4.01 0.65 22.81
N THR A 365 -4.09 -0.13 21.71
CA THR A 365 -5.08 -1.21 21.58
C THR A 365 -4.90 -2.30 22.63
N ARG A 366 -3.66 -2.50 23.12
CA ARG A 366 -3.32 -3.59 24.03
C ARG A 366 -4.21 -3.64 25.29
N TYR A 367 -4.43 -2.49 25.93
CA TYR A 367 -5.25 -2.44 27.16
C TYR A 367 -6.71 -2.81 26.87
N PHE A 368 -7.24 -2.39 25.73
CA PHE A 368 -8.58 -2.74 25.29
C PHE A 368 -8.69 -4.23 24.94
N GLU A 369 -7.70 -4.77 24.20
CA GLU A 369 -7.67 -6.18 23.81
C GLU A 369 -7.60 -7.10 25.04
N GLU A 370 -6.69 -6.84 25.99
CA GLU A 370 -6.58 -7.57 27.25
C GLU A 370 -7.94 -7.53 28.00
N ARG A 371 -8.53 -6.35 28.14
CA ARG A 371 -9.82 -6.19 28.85
C ARG A 371 -10.97 -6.89 28.14
N PHE A 372 -11.09 -6.79 26.81
CA PHE A 372 -12.18 -7.40 26.05
C PHE A 372 -12.11 -8.93 26.06
N VAL A 373 -10.91 -9.49 26.06
CA VAL A 373 -10.69 -10.94 26.24
C VAL A 373 -11.18 -11.38 27.63
N ASP A 374 -10.79 -10.67 28.69
CA ASP A 374 -11.13 -11.00 30.06
C ASP A 374 -12.63 -11.04 30.31
N ILE A 375 -13.42 -10.15 29.69
CA ILE A 375 -14.87 -10.04 29.88
C ILE A 375 -15.70 -10.64 28.74
N GLY A 376 -15.04 -11.21 27.71
CA GLY A 376 -15.72 -11.89 26.60
C GLY A 376 -16.40 -10.97 25.59
N ILE A 377 -15.99 -9.70 25.45
CA ILE A 377 -16.48 -8.82 24.39
C ILE A 377 -15.83 -9.19 23.06
N PRO A 378 -16.61 -9.58 22.02
CA PRO A 378 -16.06 -9.84 20.70
C PRO A 378 -15.55 -8.55 20.04
N TYR A 379 -14.34 -8.55 19.55
CA TYR A 379 -13.73 -7.37 18.91
C TYR A 379 -12.92 -7.72 17.66
N LYS A 380 -12.63 -6.72 16.85
CA LYS A 380 -11.74 -6.81 15.69
C LYS A 380 -10.82 -5.60 15.65
N VAL A 381 -9.52 -5.82 15.71
CA VAL A 381 -8.52 -4.76 15.51
C VAL A 381 -8.36 -4.51 14.02
N ILE A 382 -8.61 -3.25 13.61
CA ILE A 382 -8.44 -2.83 12.21
C ILE A 382 -7.04 -2.25 12.05
N GLY A 383 -6.32 -2.68 10.99
CA GLY A 383 -4.96 -2.21 10.70
C GLY A 383 -3.86 -3.19 11.05
N THR A 384 -4.18 -4.36 11.63
CA THR A 384 -3.21 -5.46 11.70
C THR A 384 -2.93 -5.95 10.29
N LYS A 385 -1.70 -5.75 9.84
CA LYS A 385 -1.28 -6.11 8.50
C LYS A 385 -0.97 -7.61 8.48
N PHE A 386 -1.95 -8.43 8.10
CA PHE A 386 -1.83 -9.88 8.01
C PHE A 386 -0.55 -10.31 7.28
N TYR A 387 -0.27 -9.70 6.13
CA TYR A 387 0.92 -10.00 5.34
C TYR A 387 2.25 -9.51 5.95
N GLU A 388 2.23 -8.73 7.05
CA GLU A 388 3.43 -8.33 7.79
C GLU A 388 3.76 -9.27 8.96
N ARG A 389 2.88 -10.23 9.27
CA ARG A 389 3.15 -11.25 10.29
C ARG A 389 4.33 -12.12 9.88
N LEU A 390 5.13 -12.52 10.85
CA LEU A 390 6.37 -13.27 10.64
C LEU A 390 6.12 -14.56 9.84
N GLU A 391 5.14 -15.34 10.28
CA GLU A 391 4.78 -16.63 9.68
C GLU A 391 4.28 -16.48 8.24
N ILE A 392 3.54 -15.43 7.95
CA ILE A 392 3.04 -15.15 6.59
C ILE A 392 4.16 -14.70 5.68
N ARG A 393 5.06 -13.85 6.19
CA ARG A 393 6.22 -13.40 5.39
C ARG A 393 7.18 -14.52 5.04
N ASP A 394 7.39 -15.46 5.96
CA ASP A 394 8.23 -16.64 5.70
C ASP A 394 7.55 -17.57 4.69
N ALA A 395 6.25 -17.83 4.84
CA ALA A 395 5.48 -18.62 3.89
C ALA A 395 5.51 -18.00 2.47
N LEU A 396 5.29 -16.70 2.37
CA LEU A 396 5.38 -15.98 1.09
C LEU A 396 6.80 -16.01 0.52
N ALA A 397 7.84 -15.96 1.35
CA ALA A 397 9.22 -16.07 0.87
C ALA A 397 9.50 -17.45 0.25
N TYR A 398 8.98 -18.54 0.82
CA TYR A 398 9.03 -19.86 0.19
C TYR A 398 8.40 -19.86 -1.18
N LEU A 399 7.18 -19.35 -1.32
CA LEU A 399 6.46 -19.32 -2.60
C LEU A 399 7.13 -18.40 -3.63
N ARG A 400 7.74 -17.31 -3.18
CA ARG A 400 8.55 -16.42 -4.04
C ARG A 400 9.74 -17.15 -4.62
N VAL A 401 10.50 -17.91 -3.81
CA VAL A 401 11.65 -18.69 -4.29
C VAL A 401 11.20 -19.81 -5.24
N VAL A 402 10.07 -20.46 -4.98
CA VAL A 402 9.50 -21.46 -5.90
C VAL A 402 9.20 -20.83 -7.26
N GLN A 403 8.59 -19.64 -7.28
CA GLN A 403 8.23 -18.95 -8.51
C GLN A 403 9.45 -18.32 -9.20
N GLN A 404 10.39 -17.81 -8.41
CA GLN A 404 11.57 -17.10 -8.88
C GLN A 404 12.80 -17.51 -8.05
N PRO A 405 13.52 -18.58 -8.46
CA PRO A 405 14.67 -19.09 -7.71
C PRO A 405 15.79 -18.06 -7.47
N ASN A 406 15.89 -17.05 -8.34
CA ASN A 406 16.87 -15.97 -8.23
C ASN A 406 16.46 -14.84 -7.27
N ASP A 407 15.38 -15.02 -6.49
CA ASP A 407 15.01 -14.08 -5.42
C ASP A 407 15.87 -14.31 -4.18
N ASP A 408 17.08 -13.75 -4.21
CA ASP A 408 18.10 -13.92 -3.16
C ASP A 408 17.59 -13.48 -1.79
N LEU A 409 16.79 -12.42 -1.71
CA LEU A 409 16.26 -11.89 -0.46
C LEU A 409 15.24 -12.85 0.18
N ALA A 410 14.40 -13.47 -0.65
CA ALA A 410 13.46 -14.47 -0.18
C ALA A 410 14.19 -15.74 0.26
N LEU A 411 15.17 -16.21 -0.51
CA LEU A 411 15.95 -17.39 -0.18
C LEU A 411 16.78 -17.21 1.10
N GLU A 412 17.44 -16.06 1.25
CA GLU A 412 18.19 -15.72 2.47
C GLU A 412 17.28 -15.75 3.71
N ARG A 413 16.05 -15.27 3.56
CA ARG A 413 15.07 -15.23 4.64
C ARG A 413 14.75 -16.63 5.19
N ILE A 414 14.57 -17.60 4.29
CA ILE A 414 14.02 -18.93 4.62
C ILE A 414 15.05 -20.05 4.65
N ILE A 415 16.27 -19.83 4.18
CA ILE A 415 17.30 -20.87 4.04
C ILE A 415 17.55 -21.66 5.33
N ASN A 416 17.38 -21.00 6.46
CA ASN A 416 17.53 -21.60 7.80
C ASN A 416 16.28 -21.44 8.69
N VAL A 417 15.12 -21.36 8.09
CA VAL A 417 13.79 -21.32 8.74
C VAL A 417 12.91 -22.37 8.07
N PRO A 418 12.66 -23.51 8.72
CA PRO A 418 13.17 -24.02 10.01
C PRO A 418 14.69 -24.13 10.10
N LYS A 419 15.21 -24.31 11.32
CA LYS A 419 16.66 -24.48 11.52
C LYS A 419 17.18 -25.72 10.80
N ARG A 420 18.06 -25.51 9.80
CA ARG A 420 18.66 -26.59 8.98
C ARG A 420 20.16 -26.75 9.20
N GLY A 421 20.75 -26.03 10.15
CA GLY A 421 22.19 -26.08 10.39
C GLY A 421 23.04 -25.32 9.36
N LEU A 422 22.41 -24.54 8.48
CA LEU A 422 23.10 -23.65 7.56
C LEU A 422 23.48 -22.36 8.30
N GLY A 423 24.65 -22.35 8.93
CA GLY A 423 25.13 -21.26 9.76
C GLY A 423 25.57 -20.02 8.98
N LYS A 424 25.82 -18.91 9.70
CA LYS A 424 26.23 -17.63 9.12
C LYS A 424 27.46 -17.75 8.21
N SER A 425 28.43 -18.57 8.56
CA SER A 425 29.63 -18.79 7.75
C SER A 425 29.33 -19.38 6.37
N THR A 426 28.39 -20.32 6.30
CA THR A 426 27.93 -20.90 5.02
C THR A 426 27.22 -19.86 4.16
N ILE A 427 26.35 -19.06 4.77
CA ILE A 427 25.63 -17.99 4.07
C ILE A 427 26.62 -16.96 3.52
N ILE A 428 27.62 -16.54 4.30
CA ILE A 428 28.66 -15.60 3.86
C ILE A 428 29.47 -16.19 2.70
N LEU A 429 29.82 -17.49 2.76
CA LEU A 429 30.55 -18.16 1.68
C LEU A 429 29.77 -18.13 0.37
N ILE A 430 28.47 -18.49 0.40
CA ILE A 430 27.59 -18.47 -0.78
C ILE A 430 27.49 -17.04 -1.34
N TYR A 431 27.31 -16.04 -0.47
CA TYR A 431 27.28 -14.63 -0.90
C TYR A 431 28.57 -14.16 -1.55
N SER A 432 29.71 -14.52 -0.95
CA SER A 432 31.01 -14.13 -1.49
C SER A 432 31.23 -14.75 -2.87
N TYR A 433 30.81 -15.99 -3.05
CA TYR A 433 30.87 -16.69 -4.32
C TYR A 433 29.92 -16.07 -5.36
N ALA A 434 28.66 -15.81 -4.97
CA ALA A 434 27.66 -15.16 -5.82
C ALA A 434 28.15 -13.78 -6.31
N LYS A 435 28.67 -12.96 -5.40
CA LYS A 435 29.21 -11.64 -5.70
C LYS A 435 30.42 -11.69 -6.65
N LYS A 436 31.35 -12.64 -6.40
CA LYS A 436 32.53 -12.81 -7.22
C LYS A 436 32.22 -13.19 -8.67
N ASN A 437 31.21 -14.05 -8.85
CA ASN A 437 30.84 -14.58 -10.16
C ASN A 437 29.65 -13.83 -10.80
N ASN A 438 29.10 -12.82 -10.13
CA ASN A 438 27.92 -12.03 -10.56
C ASN A 438 26.70 -12.90 -10.90
N ILE A 439 26.42 -13.90 -10.05
CA ILE A 439 25.29 -14.82 -10.16
C ILE A 439 24.38 -14.72 -8.93
N SER A 440 23.16 -15.29 -9.02
CA SER A 440 22.25 -15.33 -7.89
C SER A 440 22.75 -16.23 -6.75
N PHE A 441 22.22 -16.02 -5.54
CA PHE A 441 22.51 -16.86 -4.39
C PHE A 441 22.11 -18.33 -4.63
N PHE A 442 20.99 -18.56 -5.35
CA PHE A 442 20.54 -19.90 -5.74
C PHE A 442 21.54 -20.57 -6.68
N SER A 443 21.95 -19.88 -7.75
CA SER A 443 22.94 -20.39 -8.71
C SER A 443 24.30 -20.64 -8.04
N ALA A 444 24.75 -19.72 -7.19
CA ALA A 444 25.95 -19.87 -6.40
C ALA A 444 25.90 -21.10 -5.48
N SER A 445 24.72 -21.35 -4.87
CA SER A 445 24.50 -22.55 -4.09
C SER A 445 24.66 -23.84 -4.90
N GLN A 446 24.09 -23.86 -6.13
CA GLN A 446 24.23 -25.01 -7.04
C GLN A 446 25.67 -25.25 -7.46
N GLU A 447 26.43 -24.18 -7.82
CA GLU A 447 27.83 -24.30 -8.21
C GLU A 447 28.70 -24.76 -7.05
N LEU A 448 28.52 -24.20 -5.85
CA LEU A 448 29.26 -24.61 -4.66
C LEU A 448 29.02 -26.07 -4.23
N LEU A 449 27.85 -26.62 -4.56
CA LEU A 449 27.56 -28.04 -4.37
C LEU A 449 28.46 -28.95 -5.23
N MET A 450 29.02 -28.45 -6.33
CA MET A 450 29.96 -29.16 -7.20
C MET A 450 31.42 -29.02 -6.75
N THR A 451 31.65 -28.19 -5.73
CA THR A 451 33.00 -27.97 -5.15
C THR A 451 33.16 -28.70 -3.80
N ASP A 452 34.38 -28.69 -3.27
CA ASP A 452 34.70 -29.24 -1.94
C ASP A 452 34.78 -28.17 -0.83
N GLU A 453 34.32 -26.95 -1.11
CA GLU A 453 34.37 -25.83 -0.16
C GLU A 453 33.37 -25.99 1.01
N LEU A 454 32.31 -26.78 0.83
CA LEU A 454 31.29 -27.02 1.84
C LEU A 454 31.57 -28.28 2.65
N ARG A 455 31.35 -28.21 3.96
CA ARG A 455 31.40 -29.40 4.83
C ARG A 455 30.35 -30.43 4.41
N PRO A 456 30.61 -31.77 4.51
CA PRO A 456 29.72 -32.80 4.00
C PRO A 456 28.27 -32.71 4.50
N ASN A 457 28.06 -32.43 5.79
CA ASN A 457 26.72 -32.28 6.36
C ASN A 457 25.98 -31.05 5.80
N VAL A 458 26.69 -29.91 5.66
CA VAL A 458 26.17 -28.67 5.07
C VAL A 458 25.82 -28.89 3.61
N LYS A 459 26.73 -29.54 2.87
CA LYS A 459 26.54 -29.89 1.45
C LYS A 459 25.29 -30.71 1.24
N ARG A 460 25.08 -31.77 2.03
CA ARG A 460 23.88 -32.63 1.97
C ARG A 460 22.60 -31.84 2.27
N THR A 461 22.61 -31.02 3.32
CA THR A 461 21.43 -30.22 3.68
C THR A 461 21.08 -29.20 2.61
N LEU A 462 22.09 -28.50 2.09
CA LEU A 462 21.90 -27.51 1.01
C LEU A 462 21.40 -28.19 -0.27
N GLN A 463 21.96 -29.34 -0.63
CA GLN A 463 21.54 -30.14 -1.80
C GLN A 463 20.06 -30.52 -1.70
N ASN A 464 19.62 -31.02 -0.55
CA ASN A 464 18.22 -31.40 -0.34
C ASN A 464 17.30 -30.20 -0.51
N LEU A 465 17.64 -29.06 0.08
CA LEU A 465 16.84 -27.83 -0.03
C LEU A 465 16.76 -27.32 -1.46
N ILE A 466 17.88 -27.27 -2.19
CA ILE A 466 17.91 -26.83 -3.58
C ILE A 466 17.08 -27.78 -4.47
N ASN A 467 17.20 -29.09 -4.28
CA ASN A 467 16.40 -30.07 -5.03
C ASN A 467 14.90 -29.90 -4.77
N GLN A 468 14.49 -29.69 -3.51
CA GLN A 468 13.08 -29.40 -3.18
C GLN A 468 12.56 -28.17 -3.97
N PHE A 469 13.31 -27.07 -4.01
CA PHE A 469 12.89 -25.88 -4.76
C PHE A 469 12.79 -26.15 -6.26
N ILE A 470 13.69 -26.94 -6.83
CA ILE A 470 13.63 -27.35 -8.25
C ILE A 470 12.36 -28.18 -8.50
N ASP A 471 12.08 -29.16 -7.64
CA ASP A 471 10.90 -30.01 -7.77
C ASP A 471 9.58 -29.23 -7.63
N TRP A 472 9.49 -28.32 -6.68
CA TRP A 472 8.30 -27.46 -6.52
C TRP A 472 8.11 -26.51 -7.71
N ASN A 473 9.20 -25.96 -8.24
CA ASN A 473 9.14 -25.10 -9.42
C ASN A 473 8.66 -25.88 -10.67
N ASN A 474 9.13 -27.11 -10.87
CA ASN A 474 8.71 -27.96 -11.98
C ASN A 474 7.22 -28.35 -11.90
N ASN A 475 6.70 -28.58 -10.69
CA ASN A 475 5.31 -28.94 -10.45
C ASN A 475 4.34 -27.74 -10.41
N ASN A 476 4.84 -26.53 -10.46
CA ASN A 476 4.07 -25.28 -10.34
C ASN A 476 2.95 -25.14 -11.40
N LYS A 477 3.09 -25.77 -12.58
CA LYS A 477 2.12 -25.68 -13.68
C LYS A 477 1.02 -26.73 -13.62
N GLU A 478 1.18 -27.77 -12.81
CA GLU A 478 0.31 -28.95 -12.81
C GLU A 478 -0.72 -28.95 -11.69
N ILE A 479 -0.47 -28.19 -10.61
CA ILE A 479 -1.32 -28.13 -9.41
C ILE A 479 -1.82 -26.73 -9.14
N SER A 480 -2.93 -26.61 -8.40
CA SER A 480 -3.46 -25.30 -8.02
C SER A 480 -2.46 -24.56 -7.12
N HIS A 481 -2.48 -23.22 -7.15
CA HIS A 481 -1.58 -22.41 -6.31
C HIS A 481 -1.82 -22.60 -4.81
N THR A 482 -3.03 -22.94 -4.39
CA THR A 482 -3.35 -23.30 -3.00
C THR A 482 -2.74 -24.62 -2.59
N ASP A 483 -2.86 -25.65 -3.44
CA ASP A 483 -2.29 -26.97 -3.18
C ASP A 483 -0.76 -26.92 -3.23
N LEU A 484 -0.18 -26.13 -4.14
CA LEU A 484 1.26 -25.88 -4.17
C LEU A 484 1.75 -25.21 -2.89
N ALA A 485 1.03 -24.18 -2.41
CA ALA A 485 1.39 -23.49 -1.18
C ALA A 485 1.38 -24.45 0.02
N LEU A 486 0.33 -25.24 0.17
CA LEU A 486 0.24 -26.22 1.25
C LEU A 486 1.39 -27.25 1.17
N LYS A 487 1.60 -27.83 -0.01
CA LYS A 487 2.68 -28.79 -0.27
C LYS A 487 4.06 -28.22 0.12
N VAL A 488 4.37 -27.00 -0.32
CA VAL A 488 5.64 -26.33 -0.03
C VAL A 488 5.83 -26.12 1.47
N LEU A 489 4.79 -25.66 2.18
CA LEU A 489 4.87 -25.40 3.61
C LEU A 489 4.96 -26.69 4.45
N GLU A 490 4.34 -27.77 4.02
CA GLU A 490 4.45 -29.08 4.64
C GLU A 490 5.84 -29.72 4.38
N GLU A 491 6.22 -29.87 3.12
CA GLU A 491 7.46 -30.56 2.73
C GLU A 491 8.73 -29.79 3.16
N SER A 492 8.65 -28.46 3.31
CA SER A 492 9.75 -27.67 3.88
C SER A 492 9.95 -27.86 5.38
N GLY A 493 8.99 -28.50 6.07
CA GLY A 493 8.94 -28.62 7.52
C GLY A 493 8.53 -27.33 8.23
N TYR A 494 7.97 -26.34 7.51
CA TYR A 494 7.60 -25.06 8.10
C TYR A 494 6.35 -25.16 8.99
N ILE A 495 5.38 -25.98 8.59
CA ILE A 495 4.20 -26.28 9.43
C ILE A 495 4.62 -27.04 10.68
N ASP A 496 5.45 -28.08 10.56
CA ASP A 496 5.98 -28.86 11.68
C ASP A 496 6.77 -27.99 12.67
N HIS A 497 7.48 -26.98 12.16
CA HIS A 497 8.22 -26.04 13.00
C HIS A 497 7.30 -25.31 13.98
N TRP A 498 6.16 -24.81 13.53
CA TRP A 498 5.18 -24.14 14.38
C TRP A 498 4.35 -25.11 15.24
N GLN A 499 4.09 -26.33 14.75
CA GLN A 499 3.42 -27.37 15.55
C GLN A 499 4.24 -27.82 16.74
N ASN A 500 5.57 -27.89 16.59
CA ASN A 500 6.49 -28.29 17.64
C ASN A 500 6.83 -27.16 18.64
N GLU A 501 6.49 -25.93 18.34
CA GLU A 501 6.66 -24.77 19.23
C GLU A 501 5.44 -24.63 20.15
N ASN A 502 5.35 -25.43 21.21
CA ASN A 502 4.23 -25.47 22.17
C ASN A 502 4.00 -24.12 22.89
N SER A 503 3.49 -23.12 22.17
CA SER A 503 3.11 -21.81 22.71
C SER A 503 1.71 -21.42 22.22
N ILE A 504 0.97 -20.62 23.00
CA ILE A 504 -0.33 -20.09 22.61
C ILE A 504 -0.22 -19.27 21.30
N GLU A 505 0.93 -18.62 21.10
CA GLU A 505 1.20 -17.87 19.88
C GLU A 505 1.36 -18.78 18.66
N SER A 506 1.91 -19.99 18.81
CA SER A 506 2.12 -20.91 17.70
C SER A 506 0.83 -21.46 17.12
N GLU A 507 -0.21 -21.69 17.94
CA GLU A 507 -1.55 -22.07 17.47
C GLU A 507 -2.16 -20.98 16.58
N GLY A 508 -2.07 -19.71 17.02
CA GLY A 508 -2.54 -18.57 16.23
C GLY A 508 -1.76 -18.39 14.90
N ARG A 509 -0.45 -18.71 14.90
CA ARG A 509 0.37 -18.68 13.66
C ARG A 509 -0.02 -19.79 12.69
N LEU A 510 -0.29 -21.00 13.19
CA LEU A 510 -0.77 -22.11 12.36
C LEU A 510 -2.14 -21.80 11.73
N GLU A 511 -3.04 -21.15 12.48
CA GLU A 511 -4.33 -20.72 11.94
C GLU A 511 -4.19 -19.63 10.86
N ASN A 512 -3.20 -18.76 11.00
CA ASN A 512 -2.90 -17.76 9.97
C ASN A 512 -2.33 -18.38 8.69
N LEU A 513 -1.72 -19.56 8.75
CA LEU A 513 -1.16 -20.28 7.59
C LEU A 513 -2.20 -21.12 6.84
N LYS A 514 -3.35 -21.42 7.45
CA LYS A 514 -4.52 -22.04 6.79
C LYS A 514 -5.31 -21.01 5.98
#